data_4d8ad2ccf0089b56b3b567611f8db1ea
#
_entry.id   4d8ad2ccf0089b56b3b567611f8db1ea
#
_cell.length_a   1.000
_cell.length_b   1.000
_cell.length_c   1.000
_cell.angle_alpha   90.00
_cell.angle_beta   90.00
_cell.angle_gamma   90.00
#
_symmetry.space_group_name_H-M   'P 1'
#
loop_
_entity.id
_entity.type
_entity.pdbx_description
1 polymer ?
#
loop_
_entity_poly.entity_id
_entity_poly.type
_entity_poly.pdbx_seq_one_letter_code
_entity_poly.pdbx_strand_id
1 'polypeptide(L)'
;MSGFYQASLRSRGIEPVMPAAAAQRDIAACIEAVKATQIDAAAGHLSRALATLERRKVSVAVMGCTEIPIAARALRNARVMLIDSTQELARATVAYAVERGWGRAA
;
A
#
# COMPACT_ATOMS: atom_id res chain seq x y z
N MET A 1 13.78 -8.14 4.05
CA MET A 1 12.45 -8.09 3.41
C MET A 1 12.31 -9.28 2.49
N SER A 2 11.18 -9.93 2.49
CA SER A 2 11.05 -11.25 1.88
C SER A 2 11.01 -11.29 0.34
N GLY A 3 10.89 -10.18 -0.34
CA GLY A 3 10.76 -10.19 -1.80
C GLY A 3 9.52 -10.88 -2.34
N PHE A 4 8.56 -11.20 -1.48
CA PHE A 4 7.33 -11.91 -1.85
C PHE A 4 6.54 -11.16 -2.91
N TYR A 5 6.32 -9.87 -2.72
CA TYR A 5 5.57 -9.06 -3.68
C TYR A 5 6.29 -8.95 -5.01
N GLN A 6 7.61 -8.79 -4.97
CA GLN A 6 8.42 -8.67 -6.18
C GLN A 6 8.34 -9.92 -7.03
N ALA A 7 8.50 -11.09 -6.41
CA ALA A 7 8.43 -12.36 -7.11
C ALA A 7 7.04 -12.59 -7.72
N SER A 8 5.99 -12.29 -6.96
CA SER A 8 4.62 -12.45 -7.43
C SER A 8 4.30 -11.55 -8.61
N LEU A 9 4.75 -10.30 -8.56
CA LEU A 9 4.54 -9.35 -9.66
C LEU A 9 5.30 -9.79 -10.92
N ARG A 10 6.56 -10.21 -10.78
CA ARG A 10 7.36 -10.65 -11.91
C ARG A 10 6.78 -11.90 -12.57
N SER A 11 6.22 -12.81 -11.80
CA SER A 11 5.58 -14.00 -12.34
C SER A 11 4.39 -13.69 -13.22
N ARG A 12 3.83 -12.48 -13.09
CA ARG A 12 2.70 -12.01 -13.90
C ARG A 12 3.09 -10.96 -14.94
N GLY A 13 4.38 -10.83 -15.21
CA GLY A 13 4.89 -9.90 -16.22
C GLY A 13 4.94 -8.44 -15.76
N ILE A 14 4.84 -8.18 -14.49
CA ILE A 14 4.87 -6.81 -13.93
C ILE A 14 6.24 -6.58 -13.31
N GLU A 15 6.93 -5.54 -13.76
CA GLU A 15 8.24 -5.18 -13.20
C GLU A 15 8.05 -4.33 -11.94
N PRO A 16 8.45 -4.84 -10.76
CA PRO A 16 8.32 -4.08 -9.52
C PRO A 16 9.41 -3.03 -9.41
N VAL A 17 9.06 -1.89 -8.80
CA VAL A 17 9.99 -0.80 -8.50
C VAL A 17 10.05 -0.66 -6.99
N MET A 18 11.27 -0.75 -6.43
CA MET A 18 11.47 -0.55 -5.01
C MET A 18 11.76 0.93 -4.74
N PRO A 19 11.17 1.51 -3.69
CA PRO A 19 11.50 2.88 -3.31
C PRO A 19 12.99 3.01 -2.97
N ALA A 20 13.58 4.14 -3.31
CA ALA A 20 14.94 4.46 -2.92
C ALA A 20 15.04 4.63 -1.40
N ALA A 21 16.26 4.58 -0.87
CA ALA A 21 16.48 4.62 0.58
C ALA A 21 15.82 5.82 1.26
N ALA A 22 15.86 7.00 0.63
CA ALA A 22 15.22 8.20 1.19
C ALA A 22 13.70 8.04 1.30
N ALA A 23 13.07 7.47 0.26
CA ALA A 23 11.62 7.21 0.29
C ALA A 23 11.27 6.14 1.32
N GLN A 24 12.11 5.14 1.47
CA GLN A 24 11.91 4.11 2.50
C GLN A 24 11.97 4.72 3.90
N ARG A 25 12.84 5.69 4.13
CA ARG A 25 12.89 6.42 5.40
C ARG A 25 11.62 7.21 5.65
N ASP A 26 11.06 7.85 4.62
CA ASP A 26 9.79 8.54 4.73
C ASP A 26 8.64 7.58 5.04
N ILE A 27 8.65 6.40 4.42
CA ILE A 27 7.64 5.37 4.70
C ILE A 27 7.75 4.89 6.15
N ALA A 28 8.96 4.65 6.65
CA ALA A 28 9.17 4.26 8.04
C ALA A 28 8.70 5.35 9.00
N ALA A 29 9.00 6.61 8.70
CA ALA A 29 8.54 7.75 9.50
C ALA A 29 7.01 7.87 9.48
N CYS A 30 6.38 7.60 8.33
CA CYS A 30 4.94 7.56 8.20
C CYS A 30 4.33 6.53 9.15
N ILE A 31 4.86 5.33 9.16
CA ILE A 31 4.37 4.25 10.02
C ILE A 31 4.48 4.63 11.50
N GLU A 32 5.63 5.18 11.90
CA GLU A 32 5.83 5.60 13.29
C GLU A 32 4.88 6.75 13.67
N ALA A 33 4.62 7.68 12.75
CA ALA A 33 3.68 8.77 13.00
C ALA A 33 2.26 8.25 13.16
N VAL A 34 1.84 7.26 12.38
CA VAL A 34 0.51 6.64 12.54
C VAL A 34 0.41 5.98 13.92
N LYS A 35 1.43 5.25 14.34
CA LYS A 35 1.45 4.63 15.67
C LYS A 35 1.35 5.65 16.79
N ALA A 36 1.88 6.85 16.58
CA ALA A 36 1.80 7.95 17.53
C ALA A 36 0.52 8.80 17.37
N THR A 37 -0.42 8.37 16.53
CA THR A 37 -1.65 9.09 16.21
C THR A 37 -1.42 10.49 15.63
N GLN A 38 -0.29 10.69 14.97
CA GLN A 38 0.05 11.96 14.30
C GLN A 38 -0.25 11.82 12.80
N ILE A 39 -1.52 11.80 12.47
CA ILE A 39 -1.96 11.44 11.11
C ILE A 39 -1.54 12.47 10.06
N ASP A 40 -1.59 13.77 10.38
CA ASP A 40 -1.17 14.81 9.43
C ASP A 40 0.32 14.71 9.11
N ALA A 41 1.15 14.45 10.11
CA ALA A 41 2.59 14.22 9.91
C ALA A 41 2.82 12.95 9.08
N ALA A 42 2.07 11.89 9.37
CA ALA A 42 2.15 10.65 8.62
C ALA A 42 1.82 10.87 7.15
N ALA A 43 0.75 11.60 6.86
CA ALA A 43 0.37 11.92 5.47
C ALA A 43 1.46 12.73 4.76
N GLY A 44 2.12 13.65 5.46
CA GLY A 44 3.22 14.41 4.91
C GLY A 44 4.42 13.52 4.52
N HIS A 45 4.78 12.58 5.37
CA HIS A 45 5.84 11.63 5.06
C HIS A 45 5.47 10.75 3.86
N LEU A 46 4.24 10.24 3.84
CA LEU A 46 3.77 9.43 2.72
C LEU A 46 3.76 10.22 1.42
N SER A 47 3.30 11.46 1.46
CA SER A 47 3.26 12.34 0.29
C SER A 47 4.65 12.52 -0.32
N ARG A 48 5.68 12.71 0.51
CA ARG A 48 7.06 12.83 0.00
C ARG A 48 7.53 11.54 -0.67
N ALA A 49 7.24 10.39 -0.07
CA ALA A 49 7.62 9.11 -0.66
C ALA A 49 6.93 8.91 -2.01
N LEU A 50 5.63 9.21 -2.10
CA LEU A 50 4.88 9.07 -3.34
C LEU A 50 5.37 10.02 -4.42
N ALA A 51 5.78 11.23 -4.05
CA ALA A 51 6.33 12.18 -5.01
C ALA A 51 7.60 11.63 -5.68
N THR A 52 8.45 10.92 -4.94
CA THR A 52 9.64 10.28 -5.53
C THR A 52 9.26 9.20 -6.52
N LEU A 53 8.25 8.41 -6.22
CA LEU A 53 7.76 7.36 -7.11
C LEU A 53 7.15 7.95 -8.37
N GLU A 54 6.38 9.02 -8.22
CA GLU A 54 5.78 9.73 -9.35
C GLU A 54 6.85 10.26 -10.31
N ARG A 55 7.93 10.82 -9.78
CA ARG A 55 9.05 11.28 -10.61
C ARG A 55 9.74 10.15 -11.36
N ARG A 56 9.66 8.92 -10.85
CA ARG A 56 10.19 7.73 -11.50
C ARG A 56 9.16 7.07 -12.43
N LYS A 57 8.06 7.76 -12.72
CA LYS A 57 7.00 7.27 -13.61
C LYS A 57 6.24 6.05 -13.06
N VAL A 58 6.25 5.89 -11.75
CA VAL A 58 5.43 4.85 -11.10
C VAL A 58 4.03 5.40 -10.90
N SER A 59 3.03 4.72 -11.40
CA SER A 59 1.63 5.14 -11.31
C SER A 59 0.80 4.34 -10.32
N VAL A 60 1.29 3.19 -9.88
CA VAL A 60 0.57 2.30 -8.96
C VAL A 60 1.54 1.80 -7.90
N ALA A 61 1.13 1.84 -6.64
CA ALA A 61 1.93 1.33 -5.54
C ALA A 61 1.08 0.44 -4.63
N VAL A 62 1.66 -0.66 -4.18
CA VAL A 62 1.01 -1.56 -3.22
C VAL A 62 1.40 -1.15 -1.82
N MET A 63 0.40 -0.92 -0.98
CA MET A 63 0.60 -0.65 0.44
C MET A 63 0.71 -1.98 1.17
N GLY A 64 1.94 -2.33 1.55
CA GLY A 64 2.26 -3.64 2.12
C GLY A 64 2.13 -3.76 3.63
N CYS A 65 1.56 -2.77 4.31
CA CYS A 65 1.36 -2.78 5.76
C CYS A 65 0.01 -2.18 6.14
N THR A 66 -0.34 -2.29 7.42
CA THR A 66 -1.66 -1.85 7.90
C THR A 66 -1.71 -0.37 8.27
N GLU A 67 -0.57 0.28 8.49
CA GLU A 67 -0.51 1.68 8.90
C GLU A 67 -0.59 2.66 7.73
N ILE A 68 0.04 2.33 6.60
CA ILE A 68 0.06 3.22 5.43
C ILE A 68 -1.35 3.57 4.95
N PRO A 69 -2.31 2.63 4.86
CA PRO A 69 -3.67 2.99 4.46
C PRO A 69 -4.33 4.04 5.34
N ILE A 70 -3.99 4.08 6.62
CA ILE A 70 -4.52 5.09 7.54
C ILE A 70 -4.02 6.49 7.14
N ALA A 71 -2.73 6.62 6.87
CA ALA A 71 -2.15 7.87 6.40
C ALA A 71 -2.66 8.25 5.00
N ALA A 72 -2.87 7.25 4.14
CA ALA A 72 -3.33 7.47 2.77
C ALA A 72 -4.71 8.14 2.72
N ARG A 73 -5.56 7.87 3.69
CA ARG A 73 -6.90 8.49 3.76
C ARG A 73 -6.84 10.00 3.97
N ALA A 74 -5.73 10.51 4.49
CA ALA A 74 -5.52 11.94 4.72
C ALA A 74 -4.83 12.63 3.53
N LEU A 75 -4.48 11.90 2.48
CA LEU A 75 -3.88 12.49 1.28
C LEU A 75 -4.94 13.20 0.46
N ARG A 76 -4.58 14.36 -0.09
CA ARG A 76 -5.52 15.17 -0.88
C ARG A 76 -5.29 15.11 -2.37
N ASN A 77 -4.05 14.94 -2.80
CA ASN A 77 -3.67 15.04 -4.21
C ASN A 77 -2.73 13.92 -4.64
N ALA A 78 -3.02 12.69 -4.24
CA ALA A 78 -2.19 11.55 -4.64
C ALA A 78 -2.39 11.26 -6.12
N ARG A 79 -1.29 11.25 -6.89
CA ARG A 79 -1.31 10.90 -8.32
C ARG A 79 -0.89 9.45 -8.56
N VAL A 80 -0.38 8.79 -7.54
CA VAL A 80 -0.07 7.38 -7.58
C VAL A 80 -1.28 6.63 -7.04
N MET A 81 -1.80 5.67 -7.79
CA MET A 81 -2.88 4.82 -7.32
C MET A 81 -2.35 3.92 -6.22
N LEU A 82 -3.02 3.89 -5.08
CA LEU A 82 -2.61 3.10 -3.93
C LEU A 82 -3.52 1.88 -3.82
N ILE A 83 -2.90 0.71 -3.80
CA ILE A 83 -3.63 -0.56 -3.62
C ILE A 83 -3.39 -1.03 -2.19
N ASP A 84 -4.48 -1.14 -1.44
CA ASP A 84 -4.45 -1.65 -0.06
C ASP A 84 -4.47 -3.18 -0.13
N SER A 85 -3.31 -3.80 0.15
CA SER A 85 -3.17 -5.25 0.06
C SER A 85 -4.09 -5.98 1.05
N THR A 86 -4.34 -5.41 2.22
CA THR A 86 -5.24 -5.98 3.21
C THR A 86 -6.68 -5.96 2.70
N GLN A 87 -7.12 -4.85 2.10
CA GLN A 87 -8.45 -4.75 1.52
C GLN A 87 -8.63 -5.71 0.35
N GLU A 88 -7.62 -5.82 -0.51
CA GLU A 88 -7.70 -6.74 -1.65
C GLU A 88 -7.75 -8.20 -1.18
N LEU A 89 -7.00 -8.55 -0.14
CA LEU A 89 -7.07 -9.87 0.46
C LEU A 89 -8.48 -10.13 1.01
N ALA A 90 -9.07 -9.15 1.69
CA ALA A 90 -10.42 -9.29 2.23
C ALA A 90 -11.43 -9.49 1.12
N ARG A 91 -11.35 -8.73 0.03
CA ARG A 91 -12.22 -8.89 -1.14
C ARG A 91 -12.10 -10.27 -1.75
N ALA A 92 -10.88 -10.75 -1.93
CA ALA A 92 -10.63 -12.08 -2.49
C ALA A 92 -11.17 -13.18 -1.59
N THR A 93 -11.01 -13.01 -0.27
CA THR A 93 -11.51 -13.96 0.71
C THR A 93 -13.04 -14.04 0.68
N VAL A 94 -13.71 -12.89 0.65
CA VAL A 94 -15.17 -12.84 0.57
C VAL A 94 -15.68 -13.47 -0.73
N ALA A 95 -15.05 -13.13 -1.84
CA ALA A 95 -15.43 -13.69 -3.15
C ALA A 95 -15.30 -15.22 -3.14
N TYR A 96 -14.20 -15.72 -2.57
CA TYR A 96 -13.98 -17.16 -2.45
C TYR A 96 -15.08 -17.82 -1.59
N ALA A 97 -15.39 -17.20 -0.45
CA ALA A 97 -16.42 -17.73 0.46
C ALA A 97 -17.81 -17.73 -0.20
N VAL A 98 -18.16 -16.67 -0.91
CA VAL A 98 -19.43 -16.57 -1.62
C VAL A 98 -19.52 -17.64 -2.71
N GLU A 99 -18.46 -17.82 -3.50
CA GLU A 99 -18.42 -18.83 -4.54
C GLU A 99 -18.62 -20.24 -3.98
N ARG A 100 -18.13 -20.49 -2.74
CA ARG A 100 -18.30 -21.76 -2.06
C ARG A 100 -19.58 -21.87 -1.25
N GLY A 101 -20.41 -20.84 -1.25
CA GLY A 101 -21.68 -20.86 -0.52
C GLY A 101 -21.54 -20.66 1.00
N TRP A 102 -20.36 -20.28 1.48
CA TRP A 102 -20.11 -20.12 2.92
C TRP A 102 -20.81 -18.89 3.52
N GLY A 103 -21.12 -17.90 2.71
CA GLY A 103 -21.76 -16.67 3.18
C GLY A 103 -23.25 -16.80 3.43
N ARG A 104 -23.84 -17.95 3.18
CA ARG A 104 -25.28 -18.17 3.38
C ARG A 104 -25.55 -18.44 4.84
N ALA A 105 -26.54 -17.75 5.38
CA ALA A 105 -27.01 -18.02 6.72
C ALA A 105 -27.53 -19.45 6.80
N ALA A 106 -27.12 -20.13 7.83
CA ALA A 106 -27.62 -21.48 8.09
C ALA A 106 -29.09 -21.43 8.49
#